data_e1190240f3a791d5ebb30b73ef5e6fa4
#
_entry.id   e1190240f3a791d5ebb30b73ef5e6fa4
#
_cell.length_a   1.000
_cell.length_b   1.000
_cell.length_c   1.000
_cell.angle_alpha   90.00
_cell.angle_beta   90.00
_cell.angle_gamma   90.00
#
_symmetry.space_group_name_H-M   'P 1'
#
loop_
_entity.id
_entity.type
_entity.pdbx_description
1 polymer ?
#
loop_
_entity_poly.entity_id
_entity_poly.type
_entity_poly.pdbx_seq_one_letter_code
_entity_poly.pdbx_strand_id
1 'polypeptide(L)'
;MTTNQAIEIRHATETDADGISRIVIRALRETNAKDYPREVISALVSNFSPERVAFFIASRQVYVAIADRTIIGTASLQGAVVRTVFVDPNHQNKGIGARLMDVVESFARARSITRLRVPSSLTATGFYKKLGYVPVREELRGHEPTIVMEKQLAL
;
A
#
# COMPACT_ATOMS: atom_id res chain seq x y z
N MET A 1 -13.73 11.72 25.17
CA MET A 1 -13.74 12.63 24.02
C MET A 1 -12.89 12.05 22.92
N THR A 2 -13.51 11.69 21.82
CA THR A 2 -12.78 11.28 20.64
C THR A 2 -12.34 12.53 19.89
N THR A 3 -11.04 12.79 19.93
CA THR A 3 -10.47 13.80 19.05
C THR A 3 -10.34 13.18 17.66
N ASN A 4 -10.99 13.77 16.68
CA ASN A 4 -10.72 13.45 15.29
C ASN A 4 -9.28 13.88 15.00
N GLN A 5 -8.40 12.90 14.91
CA GLN A 5 -7.04 13.16 14.47
C GLN A 5 -7.05 13.62 13.01
N ALA A 6 -6.49 14.79 12.76
CA ALA A 6 -6.26 15.23 11.40
C ALA A 6 -5.23 14.31 10.75
N ILE A 7 -5.59 13.73 9.61
CA ILE A 7 -4.71 12.86 8.84
C ILE A 7 -4.21 13.64 7.64
N GLU A 8 -2.89 13.77 7.55
CA GLU A 8 -2.24 14.39 6.41
C GLU A 8 -1.72 13.31 5.48
N ILE A 9 -1.89 13.49 4.17
CA ILE A 9 -1.26 12.64 3.17
C ILE A 9 -0.34 13.50 2.34
N ARG A 10 0.92 13.07 2.21
CA ARG A 10 1.94 13.76 1.43
C ARG A 10 2.88 12.79 0.77
N HIS A 11 3.72 13.27 -0.13
CA HIS A 11 4.82 12.48 -0.66
C HIS A 11 5.77 12.09 0.46
N ALA A 12 6.29 10.86 0.38
CA ALA A 12 7.32 10.39 1.29
C ALA A 12 8.66 11.04 0.95
N THR A 13 9.45 11.28 1.98
CA THR A 13 10.84 11.68 1.85
C THR A 13 11.72 10.57 2.43
N GLU A 14 13.02 10.64 2.18
CA GLU A 14 13.96 9.61 2.65
C GLU A 14 13.89 9.41 4.16
N THR A 15 13.60 10.45 4.91
CA THR A 15 13.46 10.37 6.38
C THR A 15 12.26 9.54 6.83
N ASP A 16 11.33 9.23 5.92
CA ASP A 16 10.15 8.41 6.24
C ASP A 16 10.41 6.90 6.14
N ALA A 17 11.59 6.50 5.68
CA ALA A 17 11.88 5.09 5.40
C ALA A 17 11.69 4.19 6.62
N ASP A 18 12.18 4.61 7.79
CA ASP A 18 12.03 3.82 9.04
C ASP A 18 10.56 3.66 9.43
N GLY A 19 9.78 4.73 9.35
CA GLY A 19 8.37 4.70 9.72
C GLY A 19 7.55 3.82 8.77
N ILE A 20 7.81 3.90 7.47
CA ILE A 20 7.15 3.04 6.47
C ILE A 20 7.52 1.58 6.73
N SER A 21 8.81 1.29 6.88
CA SER A 21 9.28 -0.07 7.17
C SER A 21 8.55 -0.65 8.38
N ARG A 22 8.45 0.11 9.45
CA ARG A 22 7.80 -0.33 10.69
C ARG A 22 6.34 -0.72 10.46
N ILE A 23 5.54 0.12 9.80
CA ILE A 23 4.11 -0.17 9.63
C ILE A 23 3.88 -1.31 8.65
N VAL A 24 4.69 -1.42 7.60
CA VAL A 24 4.55 -2.51 6.63
C VAL A 24 4.86 -3.85 7.31
N ILE A 25 5.96 -3.91 8.06
CA ILE A 25 6.34 -5.15 8.76
C ILE A 25 5.28 -5.54 9.78
N ARG A 26 4.76 -4.58 10.55
CA ARG A 26 3.66 -4.87 11.49
C ARG A 26 2.42 -5.40 10.78
N ALA A 27 2.03 -4.77 9.69
CA ALA A 27 0.85 -5.20 8.92
C ALA A 27 1.05 -6.61 8.36
N LEU A 28 2.25 -6.91 7.84
CA LEU A 28 2.55 -8.25 7.34
C LEU A 28 2.44 -9.30 8.44
N ARG A 29 2.99 -9.02 9.61
CA ARG A 29 3.01 -9.97 10.73
C ARG A 29 1.67 -10.11 11.45
N GLU A 30 0.90 -9.05 11.56
CA GLU A 30 -0.35 -9.05 12.33
C GLU A 30 -1.59 -9.30 11.46
N THR A 31 -1.57 -8.88 10.19
CA THR A 31 -2.74 -8.97 9.31
C THR A 31 -2.54 -10.01 8.21
N ASN A 32 -1.50 -9.84 7.39
CA ASN A 32 -1.28 -10.71 6.24
C ASN A 32 -0.89 -12.13 6.64
N ALA A 33 -0.27 -12.31 7.80
CA ALA A 33 0.16 -13.62 8.29
C ALA A 33 -0.99 -14.62 8.46
N LYS A 34 -2.23 -14.14 8.52
CA LYS A 34 -3.42 -15.01 8.58
C LYS A 34 -3.65 -15.75 7.27
N ASP A 35 -3.18 -15.21 6.15
CA ASP A 35 -3.46 -15.71 4.81
C ASP A 35 -2.24 -16.35 4.12
N TYR A 36 -1.08 -16.33 4.76
CA TYR A 36 0.18 -16.80 4.16
C TYR A 36 0.97 -17.68 5.12
N PRO A 37 1.71 -18.67 4.59
CA PRO A 37 2.66 -19.43 5.41
C PRO A 37 3.75 -18.53 5.99
N ARG A 38 4.34 -18.99 7.10
CA ARG A 38 5.39 -18.24 7.79
C ARG A 38 6.57 -17.89 6.87
N GLU A 39 6.96 -18.82 5.99
CA GLU A 39 8.09 -18.63 5.09
C GLU A 39 7.84 -17.50 4.10
N VAL A 40 6.59 -17.38 3.63
CA VAL A 40 6.20 -16.28 2.72
C VAL A 40 6.26 -14.96 3.46
N ILE A 41 5.73 -14.89 4.68
CA ILE A 41 5.76 -13.67 5.48
C ILE A 41 7.21 -13.26 5.78
N SER A 42 8.09 -14.20 6.15
CA SER A 42 9.50 -13.91 6.41
C SER A 42 10.19 -13.32 5.20
N ALA A 43 9.93 -13.87 4.02
CA ALA A 43 10.48 -13.35 2.76
C ALA A 43 9.96 -11.96 2.46
N LEU A 44 8.66 -11.71 2.66
CA LEU A 44 8.07 -10.39 2.45
C LEU A 44 8.67 -9.35 3.42
N VAL A 45 8.78 -9.68 4.69
CA VAL A 45 9.34 -8.78 5.71
C VAL A 45 10.76 -8.36 5.32
N SER A 46 11.57 -9.28 4.80
CA SER A 46 12.96 -8.97 4.41
C SER A 46 13.04 -7.97 3.25
N ASN A 47 11.97 -7.82 2.47
CA ASN A 47 11.91 -6.86 1.36
C ASN A 47 11.59 -5.44 1.82
N PHE A 48 11.30 -5.22 3.10
CA PHE A 48 10.86 -3.93 3.62
C PHE A 48 11.77 -3.42 4.75
N SER A 49 13.06 -3.73 4.69
CA SER A 49 14.04 -3.07 5.55
C SER A 49 14.04 -1.56 5.26
N PRO A 50 14.51 -0.71 6.19
CA PRO A 50 14.60 0.72 5.92
C PRO A 50 15.39 1.05 4.65
N GLU A 51 16.46 0.33 4.36
CA GLU A 51 17.27 0.52 3.14
C GLU A 51 16.46 0.20 1.87
N ARG A 52 15.68 -0.88 1.89
CA ARG A 52 14.82 -1.24 0.76
C ARG A 52 13.72 -0.21 0.57
N VAL A 53 13.13 0.27 1.67
CA VAL A 53 12.10 1.30 1.59
C VAL A 53 12.67 2.60 1.05
N ALA A 54 13.87 2.99 1.46
CA ALA A 54 14.54 4.18 0.92
C ALA A 54 14.72 4.06 -0.60
N PHE A 55 15.09 2.90 -1.08
CA PHE A 55 15.19 2.64 -2.52
C PHE A 55 13.83 2.82 -3.21
N PHE A 56 12.75 2.31 -2.61
CA PHE A 56 11.40 2.48 -3.19
C PHE A 56 10.98 3.95 -3.23
N ILE A 57 11.30 4.71 -2.18
CA ILE A 57 11.00 6.15 -2.15
C ILE A 57 11.71 6.88 -3.30
N ALA A 58 12.95 6.49 -3.58
CA ALA A 58 13.74 7.10 -4.66
C ALA A 58 13.25 6.68 -6.05
N SER A 59 12.64 5.51 -6.21
CA SER A 59 12.33 4.92 -7.52
C SER A 59 10.85 4.88 -7.87
N ARG A 60 9.95 5.24 -6.94
CA ARG A 60 8.50 5.21 -7.13
C ARG A 60 7.87 6.51 -6.65
N GLN A 61 6.59 6.70 -6.93
CA GLN A 61 5.79 7.71 -6.27
C GLN A 61 5.25 7.12 -4.98
N VAL A 62 5.82 7.50 -3.85
CA VAL A 62 5.45 6.96 -2.54
C VAL A 62 4.76 8.05 -1.72
N TYR A 63 3.61 7.70 -1.15
CA TYR A 63 2.84 8.57 -0.28
C TYR A 63 2.77 7.99 1.12
N VAL A 64 2.67 8.87 2.10
CA VAL A 64 2.46 8.49 3.51
C VAL A 64 1.24 9.20 4.06
N ALA A 65 0.52 8.50 4.93
CA ALA A 65 -0.53 9.07 5.76
C ALA A 65 0.02 9.25 7.17
N ILE A 66 -0.16 10.43 7.74
CA ILE A 66 0.45 10.81 9.01
C ILE A 66 -0.64 11.29 9.96
N ALA A 67 -0.62 10.81 11.18
CA ALA A 67 -1.44 11.30 12.29
C ALA A 67 -0.53 11.47 13.51
N ASP A 68 -0.63 12.62 14.18
CA ASP A 68 0.19 12.94 15.36
C ASP A 68 1.69 12.70 15.10
N ARG A 69 2.20 13.17 13.97
CA ARG A 69 3.60 13.05 13.56
C ARG A 69 4.07 11.60 13.37
N THR A 70 3.13 10.66 13.30
CA THR A 70 3.44 9.24 13.14
C THR A 70 2.89 8.76 11.80
N ILE A 71 3.71 8.01 11.07
CA ILE A 71 3.27 7.37 9.83
C ILE A 71 2.33 6.23 10.18
N ILE A 72 1.11 6.28 9.63
CA ILE A 72 0.06 5.29 9.87
C ILE A 72 -0.38 4.57 8.61
N GLY A 73 0.10 4.97 7.47
CA GLY A 73 -0.21 4.31 6.21
C GLY A 73 0.74 4.72 5.10
N THR A 74 0.77 3.91 4.06
CA THR A 74 1.57 4.19 2.86
C THR A 74 0.89 3.59 1.64
N ALA A 75 1.12 4.20 0.48
CA ALA A 75 0.75 3.66 -0.83
C ALA A 75 1.74 4.17 -1.86
N SER A 76 1.96 3.41 -2.91
CA SER A 76 2.91 3.82 -3.94
C SER A 76 2.46 3.45 -5.33
N LEU A 77 3.02 4.15 -6.31
CA LEU A 77 2.75 3.95 -7.72
C LEU A 77 4.07 3.87 -8.47
N GLN A 78 4.21 2.84 -9.30
CA GLN A 78 5.35 2.67 -10.18
C GLN A 78 4.81 2.53 -11.61
N GLY A 79 4.95 3.60 -12.42
CA GLY A 79 4.28 3.65 -13.72
C GLY A 79 2.77 3.58 -13.52
N ALA A 80 2.11 2.55 -14.07
CA ALA A 80 0.68 2.32 -13.91
C ALA A 80 0.37 1.19 -12.91
N VAL A 81 1.35 0.80 -12.09
CA VAL A 81 1.21 -0.31 -11.14
C VAL A 81 1.21 0.22 -9.71
N VAL A 82 0.14 -0.08 -8.99
CA VAL A 82 0.03 0.22 -7.56
C VAL A 82 0.91 -0.77 -6.78
N ARG A 83 1.72 -0.25 -5.88
CA ARG A 83 2.65 -1.06 -5.08
C ARG A 83 2.52 -0.69 -3.60
N THR A 84 2.70 -1.66 -2.73
CA THR A 84 2.94 -1.46 -1.29
C THR A 84 1.90 -0.54 -0.65
N VAL A 85 0.65 -1.01 -0.56
CA VAL A 85 -0.42 -0.30 0.14
C VAL A 85 -0.63 -0.97 1.49
N PHE A 86 -0.33 -0.26 2.56
CA PHE A 86 -0.46 -0.77 3.93
C PHE A 86 -0.95 0.31 4.87
N VAL A 87 -1.75 -0.10 5.85
CA VAL A 87 -2.20 0.77 6.94
C VAL A 87 -1.81 0.10 8.26
N ASP A 88 -1.34 0.90 9.21
CA ASP A 88 -1.01 0.42 10.55
C ASP A 88 -2.21 -0.38 11.09
N PRO A 89 -2.00 -1.61 11.60
CA PRO A 89 -3.09 -2.43 12.14
C PRO A 89 -3.95 -1.71 13.18
N ASN A 90 -3.38 -0.80 13.95
CA ASN A 90 -4.12 -0.02 14.95
C ASN A 90 -4.99 1.08 14.34
N HIS A 91 -4.86 1.35 13.05
CA HIS A 91 -5.57 2.42 12.35
C HIS A 91 -6.43 1.90 11.19
N GLN A 92 -6.67 0.60 11.12
CA GLN A 92 -7.52 0.01 10.08
C GLN A 92 -9.00 0.36 10.31
N ASN A 93 -9.79 0.23 9.25
CA ASN A 93 -11.24 0.50 9.24
C ASN A 93 -11.59 1.98 9.51
N LYS A 94 -10.65 2.89 9.23
CA LYS A 94 -10.86 4.35 9.35
C LYS A 94 -10.82 5.08 7.99
N GLY A 95 -10.83 4.33 6.89
CA GLY A 95 -10.80 4.90 5.55
C GLY A 95 -9.45 5.43 5.09
N ILE A 96 -8.37 5.16 5.81
CA ILE A 96 -7.04 5.69 5.48
C ILE A 96 -6.54 5.10 4.16
N GLY A 97 -6.70 3.79 3.96
CA GLY A 97 -6.30 3.14 2.71
C GLY A 97 -7.04 3.72 1.51
N ALA A 98 -8.34 3.96 1.63
CA ALA A 98 -9.13 4.57 0.56
C ALA A 98 -8.65 5.99 0.25
N ARG A 99 -8.32 6.78 1.26
CA ARG A 99 -7.78 8.14 1.06
C ARG A 99 -6.42 8.12 0.37
N LEU A 100 -5.56 7.17 0.74
CA LEU A 100 -4.27 6.99 0.06
C LEU A 100 -4.48 6.62 -1.40
N MET A 101 -5.41 5.71 -1.69
CA MET A 101 -5.71 5.32 -3.06
C MET A 101 -6.30 6.45 -3.88
N ASP A 102 -7.11 7.33 -3.27
CA ASP A 102 -7.59 8.54 -3.94
C ASP A 102 -6.44 9.42 -4.42
N VAL A 103 -5.41 9.58 -3.59
CA VAL A 103 -4.23 10.37 -3.95
C VAL A 103 -3.45 9.69 -5.09
N VAL A 104 -3.25 8.37 -5.00
CA VAL A 104 -2.58 7.59 -6.04
C VAL A 104 -3.33 7.72 -7.37
N GLU A 105 -4.64 7.54 -7.35
CA GLU A 105 -5.47 7.61 -8.56
C GLU A 105 -5.50 9.02 -9.14
N SER A 106 -5.54 10.04 -8.29
CA SER A 106 -5.48 11.44 -8.75
C SER A 106 -4.16 11.75 -9.43
N PHE A 107 -3.05 11.27 -8.86
CA PHE A 107 -1.74 11.41 -9.51
C PHE A 107 -1.72 10.72 -10.88
N ALA A 108 -2.26 9.50 -10.94
CA ALA A 108 -2.31 8.75 -12.20
C ALA A 108 -3.14 9.47 -13.26
N ARG A 109 -4.32 10.01 -12.89
CA ARG A 109 -5.16 10.78 -13.81
C ARG A 109 -4.43 12.02 -14.33
N ALA A 110 -3.71 12.71 -13.47
CA ALA A 110 -2.95 13.90 -13.87
C ALA A 110 -1.83 13.57 -14.87
N ARG A 111 -1.39 12.32 -14.92
CA ARG A 111 -0.40 11.82 -15.87
C ARG A 111 -1.04 11.12 -17.06
N SER A 112 -2.35 11.22 -17.25
CA SER A 112 -3.12 10.61 -18.33
C SER A 112 -3.03 9.08 -18.33
N ILE A 113 -2.83 8.49 -17.17
CA ILE A 113 -2.89 7.03 -17.00
C ILE A 113 -4.36 6.65 -16.92
N THR A 114 -4.81 5.78 -17.83
CA THR A 114 -6.22 5.42 -17.96
C THR A 114 -6.58 4.13 -17.24
N ARG A 115 -5.58 3.32 -16.87
CA ARG A 115 -5.80 2.02 -16.21
C ARG A 115 -4.71 1.78 -15.19
N LEU A 116 -5.11 1.42 -13.97
CA LEU A 116 -4.19 1.00 -12.93
C LEU A 116 -4.28 -0.51 -12.74
N ARG A 117 -3.15 -1.12 -12.46
CA ARG A 117 -3.03 -2.53 -12.10
C ARG A 117 -2.45 -2.62 -10.70
N VAL A 118 -2.96 -3.56 -9.91
CA VAL A 118 -2.42 -3.86 -8.59
C VAL A 118 -2.25 -5.38 -8.45
N PRO A 119 -1.02 -5.85 -8.19
CA PRO A 119 -0.82 -7.24 -7.74
C PRO A 119 -1.20 -7.30 -6.26
N SER A 120 -2.46 -7.59 -6.01
CA SER A 120 -3.02 -7.58 -4.65
C SER A 120 -2.54 -8.78 -3.86
N SER A 121 -2.20 -8.58 -2.58
CA SER A 121 -2.11 -9.69 -1.65
C SER A 121 -3.48 -10.38 -1.54
N LEU A 122 -3.48 -11.64 -1.10
CA LEU A 122 -4.73 -12.36 -0.82
C LEU A 122 -5.55 -11.63 0.25
N THR A 123 -4.87 -11.00 1.20
CA THR A 123 -5.49 -10.27 2.31
C THR A 123 -6.25 -9.03 1.84
N ALA A 124 -5.78 -8.36 0.79
CA ALA A 124 -6.28 -7.04 0.39
C ALA A 124 -7.30 -7.06 -0.74
N THR A 125 -7.66 -8.23 -1.29
CA THR A 125 -8.56 -8.29 -2.46
C THR A 125 -9.90 -7.61 -2.21
N GLY A 126 -10.48 -7.80 -1.03
CA GLY A 126 -11.75 -7.17 -0.68
C GLY A 126 -11.66 -5.65 -0.64
N PHE A 127 -10.54 -5.13 -0.15
CA PHE A 127 -10.28 -3.69 -0.13
C PHE A 127 -10.29 -3.11 -1.54
N TYR A 128 -9.55 -3.72 -2.46
CA TYR A 128 -9.48 -3.22 -3.83
C TYR A 128 -10.80 -3.39 -4.57
N LYS A 129 -11.54 -4.47 -4.34
CA LYS A 129 -12.86 -4.66 -4.95
C LYS A 129 -13.82 -3.53 -4.59
N LYS A 130 -13.80 -3.08 -3.34
CA LYS A 130 -14.64 -1.95 -2.90
C LYS A 130 -14.28 -0.65 -3.60
N LEU A 131 -13.02 -0.51 -4.03
CA LEU A 131 -12.56 0.67 -4.75
C LEU A 131 -12.79 0.58 -6.27
N GLY A 132 -13.39 -0.51 -6.75
CA GLY A 132 -13.70 -0.69 -8.16
C GLY A 132 -12.68 -1.47 -8.97
N TYR A 133 -11.70 -2.09 -8.32
CA TYR A 133 -10.75 -2.98 -8.99
C TYR A 133 -11.38 -4.34 -9.22
N VAL A 134 -11.10 -4.93 -10.38
CA VAL A 134 -11.61 -6.26 -10.74
C VAL A 134 -10.46 -7.24 -10.93
N PRO A 135 -10.60 -8.48 -10.45
CA PRO A 135 -9.54 -9.49 -10.63
C PRO A 135 -9.42 -9.88 -12.10
N VAL A 136 -8.19 -10.00 -12.59
CA VAL A 136 -7.92 -10.43 -13.97
C VAL A 136 -7.17 -11.76 -14.04
N ARG A 137 -6.31 -12.08 -13.06
CA ARG A 137 -5.61 -13.36 -13.02
C ARG A 137 -4.92 -13.57 -11.68
N GLU A 138 -4.55 -14.82 -11.41
CA GLU A 138 -3.65 -15.16 -10.31
C GLU A 138 -2.21 -15.15 -10.83
N GLU A 139 -1.27 -14.77 -9.96
CA GLU A 139 0.13 -14.69 -10.33
C GLU A 139 1.00 -14.98 -9.11
N LEU A 140 2.08 -15.75 -9.30
CA LEU A 140 3.07 -15.95 -8.25
C LEU A 140 4.17 -14.91 -8.37
N ARG A 141 4.51 -14.27 -7.25
CA ARG A 141 5.69 -13.41 -7.14
C ARG A 141 6.66 -14.11 -6.20
N GLY A 142 7.66 -14.80 -6.78
CA GLY A 142 8.44 -15.75 -6.01
C GLY A 142 7.51 -16.85 -5.50
N HIS A 143 7.38 -16.97 -4.19
CA HIS A 143 6.46 -17.93 -3.55
C HIS A 143 5.17 -17.26 -3.04
N GLU A 144 5.01 -15.97 -3.30
CA GLU A 144 3.83 -15.24 -2.85
C GLU A 144 2.72 -15.32 -3.90
N PRO A 145 1.57 -15.97 -3.58
CA PRO A 145 0.42 -15.90 -4.47
C PRO A 145 -0.20 -14.49 -4.40
N THR A 146 -0.49 -13.93 -5.57
CA THR A 146 -1.16 -12.63 -5.69
C THR A 146 -2.32 -12.73 -6.65
N ILE A 147 -3.26 -11.80 -6.52
CA ILE A 147 -4.35 -11.61 -7.45
C ILE A 147 -4.11 -10.28 -8.16
N VAL A 148 -3.85 -10.35 -9.46
CA VAL A 148 -3.69 -9.13 -10.26
C VAL A 148 -5.07 -8.55 -10.52
N MET A 149 -5.26 -7.29 -10.15
CA MET A 149 -6.52 -6.58 -10.29
C MET A 149 -6.30 -5.31 -11.10
N GLU A 150 -7.35 -4.85 -11.79
CA GLU A 150 -7.28 -3.66 -12.64
C GLU A 150 -8.48 -2.77 -12.40
N LYS A 151 -8.26 -1.46 -12.58
CA LYS A 151 -9.32 -0.46 -12.54
C LYS A 151 -9.11 0.52 -13.67
N GLN A 152 -10.17 0.80 -14.43
CA GLN A 152 -10.16 1.85 -15.42
C GLN A 152 -10.45 3.18 -14.74
N LEU A 153 -9.59 4.18 -14.99
CA LEU A 153 -9.76 5.50 -14.40
C LEU A 153 -10.57 6.38 -15.35
N ALA A 154 -11.54 7.10 -14.78
CA ALA A 154 -12.23 8.15 -15.50
C ALA A 154 -11.30 9.38 -15.56
N LEU A 155 -11.11 9.91 -16.75
CA LEU A 155 -10.29 11.10 -16.97
C LEU A 155 -11.16 12.36 -17.11
#